data_e9af5049614bb3f0ae96cd6410dab966
#
_entry.id   e9af5049614bb3f0ae96cd6410dab966
#
_cell.length_a   1.000
_cell.length_b   1.000
_cell.length_c   1.000
_cell.angle_alpha   90.00
_cell.angle_beta   90.00
_cell.angle_gamma   90.00
#
_symmetry.space_group_name_H-M   'P 1'
#
loop_
_entity.id
_entity.type
_entity.pdbx_description
1 polymer ?
#
loop_
_entity_poly.entity_id
_entity_poly.type
_entity_poly.pdbx_seq_one_letter_code
_entity_poly.pdbx_strand_id
1 'polypeptide(L)'
;MGNTENIFSDNRGNQLMVALYFYDKYEKINTLKIPEEYADIEIADISIEKIELDKPLHYGAFAAMNRWLFEQFELHPNAIFSFICSLDALDTNHQNMPPEQYRWRLFDALYNRFIKYNQYANIHTQDVIFGPDEYLSYTRTFYRSQHAPIIYIVGSYLKDKYNQTGY
;
A
#
# COMPACT_ATOMS: atom_id res chain seq x y z
N MET A 1 12.98 -9.42 -10.71
CA MET A 1 12.20 -8.30 -11.22
C MET A 1 12.68 -7.00 -10.61
N GLY A 2 12.56 -5.92 -11.35
CA GLY A 2 13.01 -4.60 -10.87
C GLY A 2 11.98 -3.94 -9.98
N ASN A 3 12.47 -3.02 -9.18
CA ASN A 3 11.62 -2.11 -8.43
C ASN A 3 11.22 -0.94 -9.34
N THR A 4 10.02 -0.43 -9.16
CA THR A 4 9.54 0.78 -9.82
C THR A 4 9.33 1.85 -8.77
N GLU A 5 9.88 3.02 -8.98
CA GLU A 5 9.78 4.13 -8.03
C GLU A 5 9.47 5.46 -8.71
N ASN A 6 8.89 6.37 -7.95
CA ASN A 6 8.66 7.74 -8.38
C ASN A 6 8.68 8.70 -7.18
N ILE A 7 8.94 9.96 -7.46
CA ILE A 7 9.00 11.04 -6.46
C ILE A 7 7.93 12.07 -6.78
N PHE A 8 7.14 12.42 -5.78
CA PHE A 8 6.11 13.44 -5.87
C PHE A 8 6.46 14.62 -4.96
N SER A 9 6.39 15.81 -5.50
CA SER A 9 6.69 17.04 -4.76
C SER A 9 5.43 17.86 -4.57
N ASP A 10 5.32 18.51 -3.42
CA ASP A 10 4.32 19.55 -3.22
C ASP A 10 4.88 20.93 -3.64
N ASN A 11 4.02 21.94 -3.58
CA ASN A 11 4.40 23.31 -3.92
C ASN A 11 5.33 24.00 -2.91
N ARG A 12 5.65 23.32 -1.79
CA ARG A 12 6.55 23.82 -0.74
C ARG A 12 7.92 23.15 -0.77
N GLY A 13 8.17 22.26 -1.74
CA GLY A 13 9.42 21.53 -1.87
C GLY A 13 9.50 20.25 -1.02
N ASN A 14 8.45 19.87 -0.29
CA ASN A 14 8.39 18.57 0.36
C ASN A 14 8.27 17.46 -0.69
N GLN A 15 8.95 16.34 -0.46
CA GLN A 15 9.00 15.23 -1.39
C GLN A 15 8.54 13.94 -0.76
N LEU A 16 7.81 13.15 -1.54
CA LEU A 16 7.31 11.84 -1.19
C LEU A 16 7.83 10.84 -2.22
N MET A 17 8.59 9.84 -1.78
CA MET A 17 9.04 8.75 -2.63
C MET A 17 8.10 7.57 -2.47
N VAL A 18 7.70 7.00 -3.60
CA VAL A 18 6.87 5.80 -3.64
C VAL A 18 7.59 4.74 -4.46
N ALA A 19 7.68 3.55 -3.94
CA ALA A 19 8.29 2.42 -4.62
C ALA A 19 7.38 1.20 -4.59
N LEU A 20 7.43 0.41 -5.66
CA LEU A 20 6.83 -0.90 -5.76
C LEU A 20 7.95 -1.94 -5.75
N TYR A 21 7.96 -2.80 -4.74
CA TYR A 21 8.90 -3.90 -4.60
C TYR A 21 8.23 -5.20 -5.00
N PHE A 22 8.58 -5.72 -6.17
CA PHE A 22 8.00 -6.95 -6.68
C PHE A 22 8.72 -8.16 -6.11
N TYR A 23 7.94 -9.11 -5.59
CA TYR A 23 8.45 -10.41 -5.15
C TYR A 23 8.85 -11.27 -6.34
N ASP A 24 10.01 -11.89 -6.28
CA ASP A 24 10.41 -12.88 -7.29
C ASP A 24 9.68 -14.22 -7.10
N LYS A 25 9.87 -15.14 -8.06
CA LYS A 25 9.18 -16.44 -8.00
C LYS A 25 9.53 -17.26 -6.76
N TYR A 26 10.79 -17.25 -6.36
CA TYR A 26 11.26 -17.95 -5.16
C TYR A 26 10.60 -17.38 -3.89
N GLU A 27 10.59 -16.08 -3.74
CA GLU A 27 9.95 -15.39 -2.63
C GLU A 27 8.45 -15.65 -2.58
N LYS A 28 7.77 -15.64 -3.71
CA LYS A 28 6.33 -15.93 -3.78
C LYS A 28 6.01 -17.32 -3.26
N ILE A 29 6.75 -18.32 -3.67
CA ILE A 29 6.50 -19.72 -3.30
C ILE A 29 7.00 -20.02 -1.89
N ASN A 30 8.21 -19.61 -1.55
CA ASN A 30 8.88 -20.05 -0.32
C ASN A 30 8.60 -19.12 0.88
N THR A 31 8.41 -17.85 0.64
CA THR A 31 8.16 -16.85 1.69
C THR A 31 6.67 -16.57 1.86
N LEU A 32 5.99 -16.19 0.78
CA LEU A 32 4.56 -15.90 0.81
C LEU A 32 3.69 -17.16 0.87
N LYS A 33 4.25 -18.32 0.52
CA LYS A 33 3.51 -19.59 0.44
C LYS A 33 2.40 -19.58 -0.61
N ILE A 34 2.62 -18.86 -1.69
CA ILE A 34 1.70 -18.88 -2.83
C ILE A 34 1.83 -20.24 -3.54
N PRO A 35 0.72 -20.93 -3.84
CA PRO A 35 0.77 -22.17 -4.61
C PRO A 35 1.43 -21.97 -5.98
N GLU A 36 2.19 -22.95 -6.42
CA GLU A 36 2.96 -22.84 -7.67
C GLU A 36 2.09 -22.54 -8.89
N GLU A 37 0.86 -23.00 -8.91
CA GLU A 37 -0.12 -22.73 -9.96
C GLU A 37 -0.48 -21.22 -10.09
N TYR A 38 -0.20 -20.41 -9.05
CA TYR A 38 -0.40 -18.96 -9.04
C TYR A 38 0.92 -18.18 -9.08
N ALA A 39 2.04 -18.83 -9.36
CA ALA A 39 3.37 -18.17 -9.32
C ALA A 39 3.55 -17.08 -10.37
N ASP A 40 2.72 -17.05 -11.41
CA ASP A 40 2.75 -16.02 -12.45
C ASP A 40 2.06 -14.71 -12.03
N ILE A 41 1.33 -14.70 -10.92
CA ILE A 41 0.75 -13.48 -10.38
C ILE A 41 1.88 -12.59 -9.86
N GLU A 42 1.89 -11.34 -10.28
CA GLU A 42 2.81 -10.34 -9.76
C GLU A 42 2.32 -9.86 -8.39
N ILE A 43 3.21 -9.84 -7.41
CA ILE A 43 2.89 -9.37 -6.05
C ILE A 43 3.91 -8.31 -5.69
N ALA A 44 3.46 -7.14 -5.29
CA ALA A 44 4.32 -6.03 -4.92
C ALA A 44 3.89 -5.38 -3.61
N ASP A 45 4.89 -5.02 -2.81
CA ASP A 45 4.70 -4.14 -1.66
C ASP A 45 4.86 -2.68 -2.09
N ILE A 46 3.96 -1.83 -1.63
CA ILE A 46 4.04 -0.38 -1.80
C ILE A 46 4.79 0.18 -0.59
N SER A 47 5.92 0.83 -0.86
CA SER A 47 6.65 1.60 0.13
C SER A 47 6.47 3.09 -0.13
N ILE A 48 6.21 3.85 0.92
CA ILE A 48 6.00 5.30 0.85
C ILE A 48 6.91 5.94 1.88
N GLU A 49 7.85 6.76 1.41
CA GLU A 49 8.82 7.45 2.23
C GLU A 49 8.76 8.96 2.00
N LYS A 50 8.80 9.70 3.08
CA LYS A 50 8.91 11.14 3.04
C LYS A 50 10.40 11.52 3.04
N ILE A 51 10.85 12.26 2.02
CA ILE A 51 12.28 12.58 1.82
C ILE A 51 12.70 13.83 2.60
N GLU A 52 11.85 14.88 2.66
CA GLU A 52 12.12 16.10 3.41
C GLU A 52 10.99 16.40 4.38
N LEU A 53 11.34 16.81 5.63
CA LEU A 53 10.48 16.57 6.79
C LEU A 53 10.06 17.81 7.58
N ASP A 54 10.35 19.02 7.14
CA ASP A 54 10.11 20.20 7.96
C ASP A 54 8.64 20.61 8.07
N LYS A 55 7.77 20.09 7.17
CA LYS A 55 6.33 20.45 7.13
C LYS A 55 5.48 19.27 6.70
N PRO A 56 4.19 19.24 7.11
CA PRO A 56 3.24 18.24 6.60
C PRO A 56 3.14 18.31 5.08
N LEU A 57 3.06 17.14 4.43
CA LEU A 57 2.85 17.06 2.98
C LEU A 57 1.49 17.64 2.61
N HIS A 58 1.47 18.39 1.52
CA HIS A 58 0.23 18.88 0.95
C HIS A 58 -0.56 17.74 0.29
N TYR A 59 -1.87 17.83 0.38
CA TYR A 59 -2.80 16.86 -0.23
C TYR A 59 -2.50 16.56 -1.70
N GLY A 60 -2.03 17.55 -2.47
CA GLY A 60 -1.70 17.41 -3.89
C GLY A 60 -0.64 16.34 -4.18
N ALA A 61 0.39 16.20 -3.32
CA ALA A 61 1.40 15.16 -3.47
C ALA A 61 0.80 13.76 -3.27
N PHE A 62 -0.06 13.60 -2.28
CA PHE A 62 -0.78 12.33 -2.05
C PHE A 62 -1.73 12.00 -3.20
N ALA A 63 -2.43 12.97 -3.75
CA ALA A 63 -3.33 12.77 -4.90
C ALA A 63 -2.55 12.33 -6.14
N ALA A 64 -1.41 12.95 -6.42
CA ALA A 64 -0.52 12.59 -7.53
C ALA A 64 0.06 11.18 -7.35
N MET A 65 0.50 10.84 -6.14
CA MET A 65 0.95 9.50 -5.78
C MET A 65 -0.14 8.45 -6.03
N ASN A 66 -1.34 8.71 -5.54
CA ASN A 66 -2.47 7.79 -5.68
C ASN A 66 -2.80 7.54 -7.15
N ARG A 67 -2.79 8.59 -7.98
CA ARG A 67 -2.99 8.46 -9.43
C ARG A 67 -1.91 7.58 -10.05
N TRP A 68 -0.65 7.80 -9.72
CA TRP A 68 0.45 6.98 -10.22
C TRP A 68 0.33 5.52 -9.80
N LEU A 69 -0.05 5.24 -8.56
CA LEU A 69 -0.27 3.87 -8.09
C LEU A 69 -1.37 3.16 -8.90
N PHE A 70 -2.46 3.85 -9.22
CA PHE A 70 -3.49 3.30 -10.08
C PHE A 70 -3.02 3.09 -11.52
N GLU A 71 -2.22 4.01 -12.07
CA GLU A 71 -1.59 3.83 -13.38
C GLU A 71 -0.69 2.59 -13.39
N GLN A 72 0.12 2.40 -12.34
CA GLN A 72 0.94 1.19 -12.20
C GLN A 72 0.09 -0.07 -12.09
N PHE A 73 -1.01 -0.01 -11.37
CA PHE A 73 -1.94 -1.14 -11.27
C PHE A 73 -2.57 -1.49 -12.61
N GLU A 74 -2.88 -0.50 -13.44
CA GLU A 74 -3.37 -0.70 -14.82
C GLU A 74 -2.28 -1.29 -15.74
N LEU A 75 -1.03 -0.86 -15.59
CA LEU A 75 0.10 -1.40 -16.35
C LEU A 75 0.44 -2.85 -15.98
N HIS A 76 0.02 -3.30 -14.81
CA HIS A 76 0.25 -4.64 -14.29
C HIS A 76 -1.08 -5.38 -14.08
N PRO A 77 -1.76 -5.84 -15.16
CA PRO A 77 -3.10 -6.41 -15.05
C PRO A 77 -3.18 -7.71 -14.26
N ASN A 78 -2.05 -8.38 -14.02
CA ASN A 78 -1.97 -9.58 -13.20
C ASN A 78 -1.28 -9.35 -11.85
N ALA A 79 -1.41 -8.15 -11.29
CA ALA A 79 -0.72 -7.77 -10.06
C ALA A 79 -1.66 -7.64 -8.86
N ILE A 80 -1.10 -7.96 -7.70
CA ILE A 80 -1.62 -7.65 -6.36
C ILE A 80 -0.67 -6.64 -5.73
N PHE A 81 -1.17 -5.51 -5.27
CA PHE A 81 -0.39 -4.50 -4.57
C PHE A 81 -0.83 -4.39 -3.11
N SER A 82 0.12 -4.33 -2.20
CA SER A 82 -0.16 -4.20 -0.77
C SER A 82 0.62 -3.07 -0.13
N PHE A 83 0.00 -2.35 0.80
CA PHE A 83 0.71 -1.41 1.66
C PHE A 83 0.34 -1.57 3.13
N ILE A 84 1.23 -1.10 3.99
CA ILE A 84 0.98 -0.99 5.42
C ILE A 84 1.13 0.46 5.87
N CYS A 85 0.21 0.91 6.70
CA CYS A 85 0.36 2.15 7.44
C CYS A 85 1.06 1.85 8.76
N SER A 86 2.35 2.17 8.83
CA SER A 86 3.15 2.02 10.04
C SER A 86 3.22 3.33 10.83
N LEU A 87 3.69 3.20 12.08
CA LEU A 87 3.84 4.32 13.01
C LEU A 87 4.84 5.40 12.55
N ASP A 88 5.71 5.09 11.59
CA ASP A 88 6.82 5.97 11.26
C ASP A 88 6.46 7.14 10.35
N ALA A 89 6.79 8.31 10.83
CA ALA A 89 7.34 9.46 10.12
C ALA A 89 6.44 10.35 9.27
N LEU A 90 5.15 10.17 9.14
CA LEU A 90 4.32 11.24 8.59
C LEU A 90 3.74 12.06 9.75
N ASP A 91 4.36 13.20 10.04
CA ASP A 91 3.79 14.17 10.98
C ASP A 91 2.38 14.52 10.58
N THR A 92 1.44 14.10 11.38
CA THR A 92 0.07 14.53 11.24
C THR A 92 -0.22 15.55 12.34
N ASN A 93 -0.62 16.75 11.97
CA ASN A 93 -1.07 17.78 12.91
C ASN A 93 -2.40 17.42 13.58
N HIS A 94 -2.89 16.21 13.42
CA HIS A 94 -4.13 15.76 14.02
C HIS A 94 -3.86 15.15 15.40
N GLN A 95 -4.00 15.99 16.43
CA GLN A 95 -3.73 15.64 17.82
C GLN A 95 -4.67 14.58 18.42
N ASN A 96 -5.80 14.29 17.76
CA ASN A 96 -6.86 13.43 18.30
C ASN A 96 -6.91 12.03 17.65
N MET A 97 -5.97 11.70 16.77
CA MET A 97 -5.97 10.44 16.03
C MET A 97 -4.57 9.91 15.89
N PRO A 98 -4.33 8.60 16.12
CA PRO A 98 -3.03 8.00 15.85
C PRO A 98 -2.59 8.25 14.41
N PRO A 99 -1.29 8.53 14.15
CA PRO A 99 -0.78 8.82 12.81
C PRO A 99 -1.11 7.74 11.76
N GLU A 100 -1.01 6.47 12.12
CA GLU A 100 -1.33 5.33 11.25
C GLU A 100 -2.81 5.30 10.87
N GLN A 101 -3.71 5.61 11.78
CA GLN A 101 -5.15 5.70 11.50
C GLN A 101 -5.47 6.86 10.57
N TYR A 102 -4.82 7.99 10.76
CA TYR A 102 -4.97 9.15 9.88
C TYR A 102 -4.52 8.84 8.46
N ARG A 103 -3.37 8.22 8.30
CA ARG A 103 -2.85 7.81 6.99
C ARG A 103 -3.78 6.85 6.29
N TRP A 104 -4.24 5.84 7.01
CA TRP A 104 -5.17 4.87 6.47
C TRP A 104 -6.45 5.55 5.96
N ARG A 105 -7.02 6.46 6.75
CA ARG A 105 -8.19 7.25 6.34
C ARG A 105 -7.92 8.14 5.15
N LEU A 106 -6.74 8.74 5.08
CA LEU A 106 -6.35 9.55 3.91
C LEU A 106 -6.26 8.70 2.65
N PHE A 107 -5.60 7.55 2.71
CA PHE A 107 -5.52 6.63 1.58
C PHE A 107 -6.89 6.07 1.21
N ASP A 108 -7.72 5.77 2.18
CA ASP A 108 -9.09 5.32 1.93
C ASP A 108 -9.92 6.38 1.21
N ALA A 109 -9.85 7.61 1.65
CA ALA A 109 -10.54 8.73 1.01
C ALA A 109 -10.05 8.96 -0.43
N LEU A 110 -8.74 8.91 -0.67
CA LEU A 110 -8.15 9.04 -1.99
C LEU A 110 -8.55 7.87 -2.91
N TYR A 111 -8.52 6.66 -2.39
CA TYR A 111 -8.96 5.46 -3.11
C TYR A 111 -10.42 5.58 -3.52
N ASN A 112 -11.32 5.88 -2.58
CA ASN A 112 -12.75 6.00 -2.86
C ASN A 112 -13.04 7.09 -3.88
N ARG A 113 -12.35 8.22 -3.78
CA ARG A 113 -12.46 9.30 -4.76
C ARG A 113 -12.01 8.84 -6.15
N PHE A 114 -10.88 8.14 -6.23
CA PHE A 114 -10.35 7.67 -7.49
C PHE A 114 -11.30 6.66 -8.17
N ILE A 115 -11.81 5.68 -7.44
CA ILE A 115 -12.78 4.69 -7.93
C ILE A 115 -14.04 5.38 -8.44
N LYS A 116 -14.56 6.33 -7.69
CA LYS A 116 -15.78 7.07 -8.05
C LYS A 116 -15.64 7.83 -9.37
N TYR A 117 -14.50 8.51 -9.56
CA TYR A 117 -14.31 9.35 -10.74
C TYR A 117 -13.79 8.62 -11.98
N ASN A 118 -13.10 7.50 -11.80
CA ASN A 118 -12.49 6.76 -12.92
C ASN A 118 -13.21 5.46 -13.27
N GLN A 119 -14.27 5.10 -12.57
CA GLN A 119 -15.12 3.93 -12.84
C GLN A 119 -14.35 2.59 -12.91
N TYR A 120 -13.39 2.39 -12.04
CA TYR A 120 -12.66 1.12 -11.94
C TYR A 120 -13.53 0.04 -11.26
N ALA A 121 -14.30 -0.69 -12.06
CA ALA A 121 -15.26 -1.66 -11.54
C ALA A 121 -14.65 -2.97 -11.03
N ASN A 122 -13.40 -3.29 -11.40
CA ASN A 122 -12.76 -4.58 -11.10
C ASN A 122 -11.60 -4.47 -10.13
N ILE A 123 -11.52 -3.41 -9.35
CA ILE A 123 -10.53 -3.28 -8.27
C ILE A 123 -11.22 -3.56 -6.95
N HIS A 124 -10.71 -4.54 -6.23
CA HIS A 124 -11.16 -4.91 -4.89
C HIS A 124 -10.07 -4.60 -3.87
N THR A 125 -10.48 -4.44 -2.63
CA THR A 125 -9.55 -4.25 -1.51
C THR A 125 -9.81 -5.28 -0.43
N GLN A 126 -8.72 -5.72 0.24
CA GLN A 126 -8.78 -6.46 1.48
C GLN A 126 -8.01 -5.67 2.54
N ASP A 127 -8.68 -5.35 3.63
CA ASP A 127 -8.08 -4.67 4.77
C ASP A 127 -7.81 -5.67 5.88
N VAL A 128 -6.60 -5.64 6.43
CA VAL A 128 -6.24 -6.41 7.61
C VAL A 128 -5.75 -5.44 8.67
N ILE A 129 -6.39 -5.47 9.83
CA ILE A 129 -6.03 -4.65 10.99
C ILE A 129 -5.48 -5.60 12.05
N PHE A 130 -4.32 -5.30 12.59
CA PHE A 130 -3.65 -6.15 13.56
C PHE A 130 -2.82 -5.34 14.56
N GLY A 131 -2.39 -5.98 15.61
CA GLY A 131 -1.62 -5.40 16.70
C GLY A 131 -2.48 -5.16 17.94
N PRO A 132 -1.83 -4.77 19.07
CA PRO A 132 -2.55 -4.43 20.29
C PRO A 132 -3.39 -3.16 20.09
N ASP A 133 -4.47 -3.02 20.86
CA ASP A 133 -5.43 -1.91 20.75
C ASP A 133 -4.79 -0.52 20.79
N GLU A 134 -3.64 -0.40 21.43
CA GLU A 134 -2.88 0.85 21.57
C GLU A 134 -2.06 1.20 20.33
N TYR A 135 -1.75 0.20 19.47
CA TYR A 135 -0.88 0.34 18.30
C TYR A 135 -1.40 -0.48 17.13
N LEU A 136 -2.58 -0.12 16.63
CA LEU A 136 -3.16 -0.81 15.48
C LEU A 136 -2.41 -0.49 14.20
N SER A 137 -2.02 -1.52 13.47
CA SER A 137 -1.48 -1.42 12.12
C SER A 137 -2.56 -1.76 11.11
N TYR A 138 -2.60 -1.00 10.04
CA TYR A 138 -3.59 -1.13 8.97
C TYR A 138 -2.89 -1.53 7.69
N THR A 139 -3.31 -2.65 7.10
CA THR A 139 -2.86 -3.07 5.77
C THR A 139 -4.00 -3.01 4.78
N ARG A 140 -3.69 -2.67 3.55
CA ARG A 140 -4.63 -2.75 2.44
C ARG A 140 -3.98 -3.42 1.26
N THR A 141 -4.68 -4.37 0.69
CA THR A 141 -4.27 -5.09 -0.51
C THR A 141 -5.26 -4.80 -1.63
N PHE A 142 -4.74 -4.38 -2.79
CA PHE A 142 -5.51 -4.12 -4.00
C PHE A 142 -5.37 -5.31 -4.94
N TYR A 143 -6.49 -5.82 -5.44
CA TYR A 143 -6.51 -6.99 -6.30
C TYR A 143 -7.68 -6.97 -7.28
N ARG A 144 -7.61 -7.80 -8.30
CA ARG A 144 -8.72 -8.04 -9.24
C ARG A 144 -9.44 -9.35 -8.89
N SER A 145 -10.64 -9.53 -9.41
CA SER A 145 -11.49 -10.71 -9.11
C SER A 145 -10.79 -12.04 -9.33
N GLN A 146 -9.93 -12.14 -10.34
CA GLN A 146 -9.17 -13.37 -10.62
C GLN A 146 -8.19 -13.75 -9.52
N HIS A 147 -7.80 -12.82 -8.65
CA HIS A 147 -6.87 -13.05 -7.55
C HIS A 147 -7.56 -13.47 -6.24
N ALA A 148 -8.90 -13.45 -6.19
CA ALA A 148 -9.65 -13.76 -4.98
C ALA A 148 -9.25 -15.09 -4.31
N PRO A 149 -8.91 -16.18 -5.04
CA PRO A 149 -8.52 -17.44 -4.41
C PRO A 149 -7.29 -17.39 -3.52
N ILE A 150 -6.36 -16.44 -3.78
CA ILE A 150 -5.09 -16.37 -3.04
C ILE A 150 -4.95 -15.14 -2.15
N ILE A 151 -5.92 -14.24 -2.18
CA ILE A 151 -5.79 -12.96 -1.46
C ILE A 151 -5.63 -13.13 0.04
N TYR A 152 -6.25 -14.15 0.62
CA TYR A 152 -6.12 -14.45 2.04
C TYR A 152 -4.70 -14.87 2.43
N ILE A 153 -3.96 -15.50 1.51
CA ILE A 153 -2.55 -15.90 1.74
C ILE A 153 -1.69 -14.65 1.88
N VAL A 154 -1.87 -13.68 0.97
CA VAL A 154 -1.15 -12.41 1.02
C VAL A 154 -1.46 -11.65 2.31
N GLY A 155 -2.73 -11.58 2.69
CA GLY A 155 -3.14 -10.94 3.95
C GLY A 155 -2.57 -11.61 5.19
N SER A 156 -2.56 -12.94 5.23
CA SER A 156 -1.96 -13.71 6.32
C SER A 156 -0.46 -13.48 6.44
N TYR A 157 0.25 -13.45 5.33
CA TYR A 157 1.68 -13.16 5.31
C TYR A 157 1.98 -11.75 5.87
N LEU A 158 1.25 -10.75 5.44
CA LEU A 158 1.42 -9.38 5.93
C LEU A 158 1.21 -9.30 7.45
N LYS A 159 0.15 -9.93 7.94
CA LYS A 159 -0.14 -9.99 9.36
C LYS A 159 1.00 -10.65 10.15
N ASP A 160 1.48 -11.80 9.70
CA ASP A 160 2.54 -12.53 10.38
C ASP A 160 3.86 -11.78 10.34
N LYS A 161 4.22 -11.21 9.20
CA LYS A 161 5.43 -10.40 9.02
C LYS A 161 5.50 -9.25 10.03
N TYR A 162 4.43 -8.49 10.15
CA TYR A 162 4.42 -7.30 10.99
C TYR A 162 4.17 -7.60 12.46
N ASN A 163 3.50 -8.66 12.81
CA ASN A 163 3.41 -9.11 14.21
C ASN A 163 4.75 -9.60 14.76
N GLN A 164 5.57 -10.26 13.93
CA GLN A 164 6.89 -10.76 14.33
C GLN A 164 7.92 -9.64 14.51
N THR A 165 7.77 -8.53 13.85
CA THR A 165 8.69 -7.38 13.93
C THR A 165 8.37 -6.42 15.06
N GLY A 166 7.34 -6.70 15.87
CA GLY A 166 6.98 -5.88 17.03
C GLY A 166 6.26 -4.56 16.70
N TYR A 167 5.77 -4.45 15.51
CA TYR A 167 4.94 -3.32 15.10
C TYR A 167 3.48 -3.53 15.45
#